data_d5bacb8e7b1e2c1d90761793e1e20585
#
_entry.id   d5bacb8e7b1e2c1d90761793e1e20585
#
_cell.length_a   1.000
_cell.length_b   1.000
_cell.length_c   1.000
_cell.angle_alpha   90.00
_cell.angle_beta   90.00
_cell.angle_gamma   90.00
#
_symmetry.space_group_name_H-M   'P 1'
#
loop_
_entity.id
_entity.type
_entity.pdbx_description
1 polymer ?
#
loop_
_entity_poly.entity_id
_entity_poly.type
_entity_poly.pdbx_seq_one_letter_code
_entity_poly.pdbx_strand_id
1 'polypeptide(L)'
;MRFRSLPERTAALRTTWWCAVLALGVALCASGCSTVQTPSPKDPYEGFNRSVYKFNDTVDTAVLKPVATGYKTVVPSPVRTCVSNVFSNVGELWSALNSALQGKGEECANTLMRFALNSTFGFAGCLDIASEIPGLQQRNEDLGQTLGKWGMAPGPYLVLPFFGPSTVRDAAGFSVELVTDPVTNADNVRARNSATALRFVSRRAELLDASRILEGAALDPYSFLRDAYLQRRLNQVYDGEPPDEPPPPNYDDQAPADTPATK
;
A
#
# COMPACT_ATOMS: atom_id res chain seq x y z
N MET A 1 44.91 -13.54 34.05
CA MET A 1 43.43 -13.51 34.05
C MET A 1 42.94 -13.70 32.62
N ARG A 2 42.32 -14.85 32.33
CA ARG A 2 41.79 -15.14 30.98
C ARG A 2 40.34 -14.70 30.96
N PHE A 3 40.01 -13.71 30.11
CA PHE A 3 38.62 -13.36 29.79
C PHE A 3 38.03 -14.47 28.92
N ARG A 4 37.04 -15.16 29.47
CA ARG A 4 36.25 -16.19 28.79
C ARG A 4 35.19 -15.49 27.96
N SER A 5 35.30 -15.55 26.63
CA SER A 5 34.29 -15.10 25.66
C SER A 5 33.09 -16.03 25.69
N LEU A 6 31.95 -15.51 26.05
CA LEU A 6 30.59 -16.05 25.79
C LEU A 6 29.86 -15.02 24.93
N PRO A 7 28.92 -15.35 24.09
CA PRO A 7 28.48 -16.60 23.48
C PRO A 7 28.10 -16.49 21.99
N GLU A 8 28.61 -17.30 21.16
CA GLU A 8 28.09 -17.49 19.80
C GLU A 8 26.75 -18.28 19.76
N ARG A 9 26.34 -18.93 20.84
CA ARG A 9 25.15 -19.78 20.88
C ARG A 9 23.80 -19.01 20.81
N THR A 10 23.76 -17.75 21.23
CA THR A 10 22.51 -16.96 21.21
C THR A 10 22.18 -16.40 19.84
N ALA A 11 23.16 -16.16 19.00
CA ALA A 11 22.93 -15.72 17.61
C ALA A 11 22.37 -16.84 16.73
N ALA A 12 22.88 -18.05 16.87
CA ALA A 12 22.41 -19.21 16.10
C ALA A 12 20.96 -19.60 16.47
N LEU A 13 20.56 -19.49 17.73
CA LEU A 13 19.18 -19.75 18.15
C LEU A 13 18.18 -18.70 17.62
N ARG A 14 18.59 -17.45 17.47
CA ARG A 14 17.73 -16.41 16.91
C ARG A 14 17.50 -16.60 15.41
N THR A 15 18.52 -16.97 14.65
CA THR A 15 18.40 -17.24 13.20
C THR A 15 17.54 -18.47 12.93
N THR A 16 17.63 -19.54 13.70
CA THR A 16 16.77 -20.72 13.54
C THR A 16 15.31 -20.45 13.87
N TRP A 17 15.00 -19.58 14.82
CA TRP A 17 13.63 -19.14 15.13
C TRP A 17 13.00 -18.35 13.98
N TRP A 18 13.75 -17.43 13.37
CA TRP A 18 13.27 -16.65 12.22
C TRP A 18 13.05 -17.53 10.98
N CYS A 19 13.93 -18.50 10.74
CA CYS A 19 13.74 -19.48 9.65
C CYS A 19 12.52 -20.39 9.90
N ALA A 20 12.26 -20.80 11.14
CA ALA A 20 11.11 -21.60 11.50
C ALA A 20 9.79 -20.81 11.36
N VAL A 21 9.77 -19.53 11.74
CA VAL A 21 8.60 -18.65 11.58
C VAL A 21 8.33 -18.38 10.10
N LEU A 22 9.37 -18.14 9.31
CA LEU A 22 9.26 -17.99 7.85
C LEU A 22 8.77 -19.29 7.17
N ALA A 23 9.31 -20.43 7.57
CA ALA A 23 8.89 -21.74 7.04
C ALA A 23 7.45 -22.08 7.42
N LEU A 24 7.02 -21.75 8.64
CA LEU A 24 5.65 -21.93 9.10
C LEU A 24 4.70 -20.97 8.36
N GLY A 25 5.11 -19.73 8.11
CA GLY A 25 4.36 -18.76 7.29
C GLY A 25 4.17 -19.24 5.85
N VAL A 26 5.21 -19.78 5.22
CA VAL A 26 5.16 -20.35 3.86
C VAL A 26 4.29 -21.63 3.84
N ALA A 27 4.38 -22.48 4.85
CA ALA A 27 3.55 -23.71 4.94
C ALA A 27 2.06 -23.39 5.14
N LEU A 28 1.72 -22.38 5.92
CA LEU A 28 0.33 -21.89 6.08
C LEU A 28 -0.21 -21.26 4.80
N CYS A 29 0.62 -20.61 3.99
CA CYS A 29 0.24 -20.09 2.69
C CYS A 29 0.02 -21.21 1.64
N ALA A 30 0.71 -22.35 1.75
CA ALA A 30 0.59 -23.47 0.80
C ALA A 30 -0.71 -24.28 0.94
N SER A 31 -1.39 -24.21 2.09
CA SER A 31 -2.65 -24.94 2.34
C SER A 31 -3.92 -24.21 1.87
N GLY A 32 -3.80 -23.03 1.29
CA GLY A 32 -4.92 -22.20 0.84
C GLY A 32 -5.33 -22.41 -0.61
N CYS A 33 -5.26 -23.63 -1.19
CA CYS A 33 -5.79 -23.92 -2.52
C CYS A 33 -7.33 -23.92 -2.51
N SER A 34 -7.93 -22.74 -2.51
CA SER A 34 -9.30 -22.53 -2.94
C SER A 34 -9.29 -22.52 -4.47
N THR A 35 -9.86 -23.55 -5.10
CA THR A 35 -10.01 -23.66 -6.55
C THR A 35 -11.04 -22.64 -7.02
N VAL A 36 -10.59 -21.46 -7.45
CA VAL A 36 -11.42 -20.55 -8.23
C VAL A 36 -11.53 -21.14 -9.63
N GLN A 37 -12.75 -21.39 -10.08
CA GLN A 37 -13.02 -22.12 -11.33
C GLN A 37 -12.52 -21.41 -12.61
N THR A 38 -12.33 -20.08 -12.58
CA THR A 38 -11.73 -19.29 -13.67
C THR A 38 -11.08 -18.03 -13.08
N PRO A 39 -9.75 -18.06 -12.82
CA PRO A 39 -9.05 -16.85 -12.37
C PRO A 39 -9.15 -15.75 -13.42
N SER A 40 -9.38 -14.51 -12.98
CA SER A 40 -9.27 -13.35 -13.85
C SER A 40 -7.84 -13.23 -14.41
N PRO A 41 -7.64 -12.88 -15.69
CA PRO A 41 -6.30 -12.62 -16.23
C PRO A 41 -5.50 -11.56 -15.43
N LYS A 42 -6.21 -10.64 -14.78
CA LYS A 42 -5.62 -9.61 -13.91
C LYS A 42 -5.21 -10.17 -12.53
N ASP A 43 -5.76 -11.31 -12.13
CA ASP A 43 -5.56 -11.92 -10.80
C ASP A 43 -5.38 -13.44 -10.89
N PRO A 44 -4.23 -13.91 -11.40
CA PRO A 44 -3.96 -15.35 -11.52
C PRO A 44 -3.80 -16.05 -10.17
N TYR A 45 -3.58 -15.30 -9.10
CA TYR A 45 -3.41 -15.82 -7.73
C TYR A 45 -4.63 -15.57 -6.84
N GLU A 46 -5.83 -15.45 -7.41
CA GLU A 46 -7.06 -15.06 -6.70
C GLU A 46 -7.31 -15.88 -5.42
N GLY A 47 -7.13 -17.20 -5.46
CA GLY A 47 -7.33 -18.06 -4.28
C GLY A 47 -6.41 -17.70 -3.11
N PHE A 48 -5.11 -17.47 -3.39
CA PHE A 48 -4.15 -16.98 -2.42
C PHE A 48 -4.52 -15.58 -1.93
N ASN A 49 -4.79 -14.66 -2.84
CA ASN A 49 -5.10 -13.27 -2.54
C ASN A 49 -6.37 -13.14 -1.69
N ARG A 50 -7.42 -13.91 -1.96
CA ARG A 50 -8.63 -13.97 -1.11
C ARG A 50 -8.34 -14.48 0.29
N SER A 51 -7.43 -15.44 0.45
CA SER A 51 -7.02 -15.96 1.76
C SER A 51 -6.28 -14.89 2.58
N VAL A 52 -5.34 -14.18 1.96
CA VAL A 52 -4.63 -13.06 2.60
C VAL A 52 -5.57 -11.89 2.89
N TYR A 53 -6.49 -11.57 1.97
CA TYR A 53 -7.52 -10.56 2.18
C TYR A 53 -8.36 -10.89 3.42
N LYS A 54 -8.85 -12.12 3.53
CA LYS A 54 -9.64 -12.58 4.69
C LYS A 54 -8.83 -12.53 5.99
N PHE A 55 -7.55 -12.86 5.94
CA PHE A 55 -6.65 -12.69 7.08
C PHE A 55 -6.54 -11.21 7.49
N ASN A 56 -6.29 -10.32 6.54
CA ASN A 56 -6.19 -8.88 6.78
C ASN A 56 -7.51 -8.31 7.34
N ASP A 57 -8.65 -8.70 6.78
CA ASP A 57 -9.99 -8.30 7.23
C ASP A 57 -10.28 -8.78 8.66
N THR A 58 -9.87 -10.00 8.99
CA THR A 58 -10.00 -10.54 10.35
C THR A 58 -9.16 -9.75 11.34
N VAL A 59 -7.90 -9.44 11.02
CA VAL A 59 -7.01 -8.62 11.87
C VAL A 59 -7.54 -7.20 11.99
N ASP A 60 -8.02 -6.62 10.90
CA ASP A 60 -8.62 -5.28 10.91
C ASP A 60 -9.84 -5.23 11.82
N THR A 61 -10.77 -6.13 11.63
CA THR A 61 -12.03 -6.19 12.41
C THR A 61 -11.77 -6.47 13.89
N ALA A 62 -10.84 -7.36 14.22
CA ALA A 62 -10.54 -7.74 15.58
C ALA A 62 -9.69 -6.72 16.35
N VAL A 63 -8.79 -6.01 15.66
CA VAL A 63 -7.77 -5.16 16.32
C VAL A 63 -7.75 -3.73 15.78
N LEU A 64 -7.52 -3.53 14.48
CA LEU A 64 -7.27 -2.19 13.94
C LEU A 64 -8.52 -1.32 13.97
N LYS A 65 -9.68 -1.84 13.56
CA LYS A 65 -10.95 -1.12 13.51
C LYS A 65 -11.41 -0.67 14.91
N PRO A 66 -11.38 -1.52 15.97
CA PRO A 66 -11.67 -1.08 17.34
C PRO A 66 -10.70 -0.02 17.87
N VAL A 67 -9.39 -0.21 17.66
CA VAL A 67 -8.36 0.74 18.11
C VAL A 67 -8.50 2.08 17.38
N ALA A 68 -8.69 2.06 16.06
CA ALA A 68 -8.90 3.27 15.26
C ALA A 68 -10.19 4.01 15.62
N THR A 69 -11.25 3.26 15.96
CA THR A 69 -12.52 3.84 16.45
C THR A 69 -12.31 4.51 17.81
N GLY A 70 -11.61 3.86 18.74
CA GLY A 70 -11.23 4.44 20.03
C GLY A 70 -10.39 5.71 19.86
N TYR A 71 -9.39 5.66 18.98
CA TYR A 71 -8.56 6.83 18.64
C TYR A 71 -9.41 7.98 18.08
N LYS A 72 -10.32 7.69 17.13
CA LYS A 72 -11.22 8.70 16.54
C LYS A 72 -12.18 9.31 17.57
N THR A 73 -12.59 8.55 18.58
CA THR A 73 -13.51 8.98 19.62
C THR A 73 -12.83 9.82 20.70
N VAL A 74 -11.63 9.40 21.13
CA VAL A 74 -10.91 10.03 22.26
C VAL A 74 -10.09 11.24 21.80
N VAL A 75 -9.47 11.17 20.61
CA VAL A 75 -8.57 12.23 20.15
C VAL A 75 -9.34 13.27 19.34
N PRO A 76 -9.31 14.56 19.73
CA PRO A 76 -9.98 15.63 19.00
C PRO A 76 -9.54 15.74 17.53
N SER A 77 -10.45 16.13 16.63
CA SER A 77 -10.15 16.21 15.19
C SER A 77 -8.93 17.05 14.85
N PRO A 78 -8.68 18.24 15.45
CA PRO A 78 -7.48 19.01 15.10
C PRO A 78 -6.17 18.27 15.42
N VAL A 79 -6.15 17.48 16.50
CA VAL A 79 -4.97 16.69 16.90
C VAL A 79 -4.77 15.53 15.93
N ARG A 80 -5.85 14.86 15.50
CA ARG A 80 -5.76 13.79 14.49
C ARG A 80 -5.28 14.32 13.15
N THR A 81 -5.79 15.47 12.71
CA THR A 81 -5.33 16.14 11.49
C THR A 81 -3.84 16.51 11.59
N CYS A 82 -3.40 17.05 12.74
CA CYS A 82 -1.99 17.32 12.98
C CYS A 82 -1.13 16.06 12.85
N VAL A 83 -1.52 14.95 13.48
CA VAL A 83 -0.80 13.66 13.38
C VAL A 83 -0.71 13.18 11.93
N SER A 84 -1.82 13.22 11.20
CA SER A 84 -1.87 12.83 9.79
C SER A 84 -0.97 13.70 8.93
N ASN A 85 -1.04 15.02 9.09
CA ASN A 85 -0.23 15.98 8.34
C ASN A 85 1.27 15.79 8.59
N VAL A 86 1.69 15.53 9.84
CA VAL A 86 3.10 15.25 10.16
C VAL A 86 3.60 14.03 9.39
N PHE A 87 2.86 12.92 9.39
CA PHE A 87 3.26 11.74 8.63
C PHE A 87 3.23 11.97 7.12
N SER A 88 2.26 12.74 6.63
CA SER A 88 2.15 13.14 5.23
C SER A 88 3.34 14.01 4.81
N ASN A 89 3.69 15.00 5.62
CA ASN A 89 4.83 15.89 5.38
C ASN A 89 6.16 15.13 5.30
N VAL A 90 6.38 14.13 6.17
CA VAL A 90 7.54 13.24 6.05
C VAL A 90 7.52 12.46 4.73
N GLY A 91 6.34 12.01 4.29
CA GLY A 91 6.16 11.31 3.01
C GLY A 91 6.45 12.18 1.78
N GLU A 92 6.31 13.51 1.88
CA GLU A 92 6.61 14.42 0.77
C GLU A 92 8.08 14.36 0.31
N LEU A 93 9.03 14.05 1.20
CA LEU A 93 10.43 13.86 0.79
C LEU A 93 10.59 12.67 -0.16
N TRP A 94 9.90 11.56 0.12
CA TRP A 94 9.90 10.39 -0.74
C TRP A 94 9.17 10.65 -2.06
N SER A 95 8.04 11.35 -1.99
CA SER A 95 7.29 11.78 -3.16
C SER A 95 8.12 12.70 -4.07
N ALA A 96 8.82 13.69 -3.51
CA ALA A 96 9.71 14.58 -4.28
C ALA A 96 10.84 13.81 -4.98
N LEU A 97 11.47 12.84 -4.29
CA LEU A 97 12.47 11.98 -4.89
C LEU A 97 11.90 11.19 -6.09
N ASN A 98 10.72 10.60 -5.92
CA ASN A 98 10.09 9.84 -7.00
C ASN A 98 9.66 10.75 -8.16
N SER A 99 9.15 11.96 -7.91
CA SER A 99 8.89 12.95 -8.94
C SER A 99 10.15 13.30 -9.73
N ALA A 100 11.28 13.50 -9.04
CA ALA A 100 12.57 13.73 -9.71
C ALA A 100 13.00 12.54 -10.57
N LEU A 101 12.88 11.31 -10.07
CA LEU A 101 13.20 10.08 -10.80
C LEU A 101 12.30 9.85 -12.03
N GLN A 102 11.08 10.39 -12.01
CA GLN A 102 10.14 10.38 -13.13
C GLN A 102 10.38 11.51 -14.14
N GLY A 103 11.31 12.42 -13.85
CA GLY A 103 11.59 13.60 -14.69
C GLY A 103 10.58 14.73 -14.52
N LYS A 104 9.75 14.70 -13.48
CA LYS A 104 8.73 15.71 -13.15
C LYS A 104 9.35 16.82 -12.29
N GLY A 105 10.18 17.66 -12.89
CA GLY A 105 10.95 18.69 -12.18
C GLY A 105 10.10 19.71 -11.44
N GLU A 106 9.01 20.17 -12.04
CA GLU A 106 8.07 21.13 -11.42
C GLU A 106 7.38 20.50 -10.20
N GLU A 107 6.90 19.26 -10.32
CA GLU A 107 6.25 18.56 -9.21
C GLU A 107 7.22 18.28 -8.06
N CYS A 108 8.47 17.90 -8.38
CA CYS A 108 9.53 17.76 -7.40
C CYS A 108 9.75 19.07 -6.64
N ALA A 109 9.88 20.20 -7.34
CA ALA A 109 10.09 21.50 -6.73
C ALA A 109 8.89 21.93 -5.87
N ASN A 110 7.67 21.73 -6.36
CA ASN A 110 6.42 22.00 -5.62
C ASN A 110 6.33 21.15 -4.35
N THR A 111 6.63 19.86 -4.42
CA THR A 111 6.61 18.96 -3.26
C THR A 111 7.67 19.32 -2.22
N LEU A 112 8.90 19.69 -2.65
CA LEU A 112 9.93 20.19 -1.74
C LEU A 112 9.53 21.54 -1.11
N MET A 113 8.89 22.43 -1.86
CA MET A 113 8.37 23.69 -1.32
C MET A 113 7.29 23.43 -0.26
N ARG A 114 6.37 22.50 -0.51
CA ARG A 114 5.36 22.08 0.47
C ARG A 114 6.02 21.58 1.75
N PHE A 115 6.97 20.63 1.63
CA PHE A 115 7.74 20.13 2.77
C PHE A 115 8.40 21.26 3.57
N ALA A 116 9.05 22.20 2.89
CA ALA A 116 9.72 23.33 3.54
C ALA A 116 8.73 24.27 4.26
N LEU A 117 7.63 24.63 3.61
CA LEU A 117 6.59 25.52 4.18
C LEU A 117 5.91 24.85 5.39
N ASN A 118 5.47 23.60 5.23
CA ASN A 118 4.79 22.89 6.30
C ASN A 118 5.72 22.57 7.47
N SER A 119 7.01 22.30 7.22
CA SER A 119 7.98 22.06 8.29
C SER A 119 8.34 23.33 9.05
N THR A 120 8.48 24.48 8.36
CA THR A 120 8.92 25.74 8.99
C THR A 120 7.76 26.52 9.59
N PHE A 121 6.71 26.77 8.82
CA PHE A 121 5.57 27.60 9.24
C PHE A 121 4.40 26.75 9.76
N GLY A 122 4.34 25.47 9.38
CA GLY A 122 3.30 24.51 9.79
C GLY A 122 3.64 23.71 11.06
N PHE A 123 4.55 24.20 11.92
CA PHE A 123 4.97 23.47 13.15
C PHE A 123 5.38 22.04 12.89
N ALA A 124 6.47 21.86 12.12
CA ALA A 124 6.99 20.54 11.70
C ALA A 124 5.96 19.67 10.93
N GLY A 125 5.10 20.30 10.15
CA GLY A 125 4.11 19.62 9.32
C GLY A 125 2.76 19.35 10.01
N CYS A 126 2.54 19.86 11.22
CA CYS A 126 1.24 19.73 11.91
C CYS A 126 0.12 20.47 11.17
N LEU A 127 0.43 21.64 10.61
CA LEU A 127 -0.47 22.43 9.77
C LEU A 127 -0.03 22.30 8.30
N ASP A 128 -0.97 21.99 7.42
CA ASP A 128 -0.73 21.97 5.96
C ASP A 128 -0.99 23.35 5.37
N ILE A 129 -0.04 24.28 5.60
CA ILE A 129 -0.10 25.65 5.10
C ILE A 129 0.08 25.69 3.58
N ALA A 130 0.84 24.77 3.04
CA ALA A 130 1.13 24.72 1.62
C ALA A 130 -0.13 24.47 0.77
N SER A 131 -1.14 23.77 1.29
CA SER A 131 -2.41 23.54 0.60
C SER A 131 -3.26 24.79 0.42
N GLU A 132 -3.00 25.84 1.19
CA GLU A 132 -3.67 27.16 1.02
C GLU A 132 -3.07 27.98 -0.14
N ILE A 133 -1.94 27.54 -0.70
CA ILE A 133 -1.25 28.23 -1.79
C ILE A 133 -1.69 27.64 -3.13
N PRO A 134 -2.28 28.42 -4.05
CA PRO A 134 -2.67 27.93 -5.37
C PRO A 134 -1.48 27.32 -6.12
N GLY A 135 -1.67 26.14 -6.70
CA GLY A 135 -0.65 25.41 -7.45
C GLY A 135 0.22 24.47 -6.61
N LEU A 136 0.21 24.58 -5.28
CA LEU A 136 0.93 23.65 -4.39
C LEU A 136 0.04 22.51 -3.89
N GLN A 137 -0.56 21.76 -4.80
CA GLN A 137 -1.36 20.60 -4.43
C GLN A 137 -0.50 19.43 -3.99
N GLN A 138 -0.97 18.67 -2.98
CA GLN A 138 -0.28 17.48 -2.53
C GLN A 138 -0.33 16.38 -3.59
N ARG A 139 0.83 15.85 -3.95
CA ARG A 139 0.98 14.69 -4.82
C ARG A 139 1.72 13.58 -4.09
N ASN A 140 1.25 12.36 -4.24
CA ASN A 140 1.86 11.19 -3.60
C ASN A 140 2.47 10.30 -4.69
N GLU A 141 3.77 10.48 -4.92
CA GLU A 141 4.54 9.65 -5.82
C GLU A 141 5.30 8.58 -5.05
N ASP A 142 5.33 7.39 -5.58
CA ASP A 142 6.02 6.24 -5.00
C ASP A 142 6.90 5.51 -6.04
N LEU A 143 7.76 4.61 -5.57
CA LEU A 143 8.67 3.89 -6.44
C LEU A 143 7.96 2.96 -7.42
N GLY A 144 6.80 2.41 -7.07
CA GLY A 144 6.00 1.60 -7.99
C GLY A 144 5.48 2.42 -9.18
N GLN A 145 5.07 3.69 -8.95
CA GLN A 145 4.72 4.64 -10.03
C GLN A 145 5.95 4.97 -10.88
N THR A 146 7.08 5.23 -10.24
CA THR A 146 8.36 5.49 -10.95
C THR A 146 8.75 4.34 -11.86
N LEU A 147 8.69 3.10 -11.36
CA LEU A 147 8.95 1.90 -12.16
C LEU A 147 7.94 1.76 -13.31
N GLY A 148 6.66 2.09 -13.07
CA GLY A 148 5.63 2.11 -14.10
C GLY A 148 5.91 3.15 -15.18
N LYS A 149 6.31 4.36 -14.79
CA LYS A 149 6.71 5.43 -15.72
C LYS A 149 7.94 5.04 -16.56
N TRP A 150 8.84 4.24 -16.01
CA TRP A 150 9.99 3.67 -16.73
C TRP A 150 9.62 2.48 -17.62
N GLY A 151 8.33 2.12 -17.72
CA GLY A 151 7.83 1.07 -18.61
C GLY A 151 7.74 -0.32 -17.98
N MET A 152 7.96 -0.46 -16.67
CA MET A 152 7.77 -1.75 -16.01
C MET A 152 6.27 -2.07 -15.89
N ALA A 153 5.86 -3.20 -16.45
CA ALA A 153 4.49 -3.70 -16.31
C ALA A 153 4.14 -3.95 -14.83
N PRO A 154 2.86 -3.78 -14.41
CA PRO A 154 2.46 -3.99 -13.02
C PRO A 154 2.68 -5.43 -12.53
N GLY A 155 2.66 -6.41 -13.45
CA GLY A 155 2.65 -7.82 -13.11
C GLY A 155 1.31 -8.25 -12.46
N PRO A 156 1.24 -9.48 -11.95
CA PRO A 156 0.06 -10.00 -11.27
C PRO A 156 -0.36 -9.16 -10.06
N TYR A 157 -1.67 -9.11 -9.81
CA TYR A 157 -2.22 -8.56 -8.58
C TYR A 157 -1.85 -9.44 -7.38
N LEU A 158 -1.50 -8.82 -6.27
CA LEU A 158 -1.15 -9.46 -5.00
C LEU A 158 -1.82 -8.73 -3.84
N VAL A 159 -2.23 -9.48 -2.83
CA VAL A 159 -2.61 -8.92 -1.53
C VAL A 159 -1.49 -9.17 -0.54
N LEU A 160 -0.92 -8.09 0.01
CA LEU A 160 0.16 -8.18 1.00
C LEU A 160 -0.44 -8.33 2.41
N PRO A 161 0.11 -9.24 3.25
CA PRO A 161 -0.28 -9.34 4.65
C PRO A 161 -0.10 -7.99 5.36
N PHE A 162 -1.12 -7.52 6.06
CA PHE A 162 -1.23 -6.24 6.78
C PHE A 162 -1.25 -4.98 5.90
N PHE A 163 -0.72 -5.01 4.68
CA PHE A 163 -0.60 -3.82 3.81
C PHE A 163 -1.69 -3.72 2.74
N GLY A 164 -2.38 -4.84 2.44
CA GLY A 164 -3.51 -4.86 1.52
C GLY A 164 -3.13 -4.98 0.05
N PRO A 165 -3.94 -4.38 -0.86
CA PRO A 165 -3.79 -4.51 -2.31
C PRO A 165 -2.45 -4.02 -2.83
N SER A 166 -1.87 -4.74 -3.79
CA SER A 166 -0.61 -4.42 -4.47
C SER A 166 -0.55 -5.10 -5.84
N THR A 167 0.53 -4.85 -6.58
CA THR A 167 0.99 -5.65 -7.71
C THR A 167 2.43 -6.08 -7.45
N VAL A 168 2.97 -6.97 -8.26
CA VAL A 168 4.39 -7.39 -8.12
C VAL A 168 5.34 -6.18 -8.20
N ARG A 169 5.12 -5.29 -9.17
CA ARG A 169 5.89 -4.04 -9.32
C ARG A 169 5.78 -3.16 -8.07
N ASP A 170 4.55 -2.93 -7.64
CA ASP A 170 4.27 -2.01 -6.53
C ASP A 170 4.76 -2.58 -5.19
N ALA A 171 4.69 -3.91 -5.00
CA ALA A 171 5.26 -4.59 -3.84
C ALA A 171 6.79 -4.48 -3.80
N ALA A 172 7.46 -4.56 -4.96
CA ALA A 172 8.90 -4.34 -5.04
C ALA A 172 9.26 -2.89 -4.66
N GLY A 173 8.54 -1.89 -5.22
CA GLY A 173 8.72 -0.49 -4.85
C GLY A 173 8.47 -0.24 -3.35
N PHE A 174 7.38 -0.75 -2.83
CA PHE A 174 7.03 -0.64 -1.41
C PHE A 174 8.08 -1.26 -0.48
N SER A 175 8.71 -2.37 -0.89
CA SER A 175 9.78 -3.01 -0.10
C SER A 175 10.99 -2.08 0.07
N VAL A 176 11.34 -1.31 -0.96
CA VAL A 176 12.41 -0.31 -0.90
C VAL A 176 11.99 0.87 0.01
N GLU A 177 10.75 1.34 -0.13
CA GLU A 177 10.22 2.40 0.75
C GLU A 177 10.27 1.99 2.22
N LEU A 178 9.87 0.78 2.54
CA LEU A 178 9.86 0.27 3.91
C LEU A 178 11.26 0.27 4.55
N VAL A 179 12.30 -0.01 3.75
CA VAL A 179 13.69 -0.01 4.21
C VAL A 179 14.27 1.41 4.31
N THR A 180 13.74 2.35 3.54
CA THR A 180 14.26 3.74 3.48
C THR A 180 13.44 4.75 4.31
N ASP A 181 12.21 4.38 4.73
CA ASP A 181 11.32 5.25 5.50
C ASP A 181 11.97 5.67 6.84
N PRO A 182 12.17 6.97 7.09
CA PRO A 182 12.80 7.46 8.31
C PRO A 182 12.02 7.12 9.58
N VAL A 183 10.70 6.92 9.50
CA VAL A 183 9.88 6.55 10.65
C VAL A 183 10.16 5.11 11.07
N THR A 184 10.27 4.18 10.11
CA THR A 184 10.50 2.75 10.37
C THR A 184 11.97 2.45 10.65
N ASN A 185 12.90 3.36 10.33
CA ASN A 185 14.35 3.19 10.54
C ASN A 185 14.93 4.08 11.65
N ALA A 186 14.10 4.72 12.46
CA ALA A 186 14.58 5.51 13.60
C ALA A 186 15.35 4.64 14.60
N ASP A 187 16.49 5.14 15.09
CA ASP A 187 17.39 4.41 16.00
C ASP A 187 16.71 4.05 17.33
N ASN A 188 15.88 4.95 17.84
CA ASN A 188 15.17 4.71 19.08
C ASN A 188 13.98 3.75 18.85
N VAL A 189 14.15 2.51 19.31
CA VAL A 189 13.17 1.43 19.15
C VAL A 189 11.77 1.80 19.68
N ARG A 190 11.69 2.52 20.81
CA ARG A 190 10.40 2.94 21.40
C ARG A 190 9.73 3.97 20.51
N ALA A 191 10.46 5.01 20.12
CA ALA A 191 9.95 6.06 19.24
C ALA A 191 9.49 5.48 17.89
N ARG A 192 10.33 4.65 17.28
CA ARG A 192 10.03 3.94 16.04
C ARG A 192 8.74 3.14 16.11
N ASN A 193 8.64 2.25 17.09
CA ASN A 193 7.47 1.37 17.23
C ASN A 193 6.19 2.17 17.54
N SER A 194 6.29 3.20 18.41
CA SER A 194 5.15 4.05 18.74
C SER A 194 4.71 4.89 17.55
N ALA A 195 5.63 5.48 16.81
CA ALA A 195 5.32 6.27 15.61
C ALA A 195 4.70 5.39 14.51
N THR A 196 5.27 4.21 14.26
CA THR A 196 4.72 3.25 13.30
C THR A 196 3.31 2.82 13.69
N ALA A 197 3.09 2.44 14.95
CA ALA A 197 1.75 2.06 15.44
C ALA A 197 0.74 3.23 15.30
N LEU A 198 1.14 4.44 15.68
CA LEU A 198 0.32 5.64 15.56
C LEU A 198 -0.02 5.95 14.10
N ARG A 199 0.94 5.81 13.17
CA ARG A 199 0.73 5.99 11.74
C ARG A 199 -0.32 5.01 11.20
N PHE A 200 -0.23 3.72 11.56
CA PHE A 200 -1.23 2.71 11.17
C PHE A 200 -2.63 3.03 11.73
N VAL A 201 -2.71 3.37 13.01
CA VAL A 201 -3.99 3.71 13.66
C VAL A 201 -4.60 4.98 13.07
N SER A 202 -3.81 6.04 12.88
CA SER A 202 -4.25 7.30 12.26
C SER A 202 -4.76 7.06 10.85
N ARG A 203 -4.00 6.35 10.03
CA ARG A 203 -4.39 6.01 8.65
C ARG A 203 -5.68 5.20 8.60
N ARG A 204 -5.83 4.21 9.52
CA ARG A 204 -7.07 3.43 9.59
C ARG A 204 -8.26 4.26 10.06
N ALA A 205 -8.05 5.19 10.98
CA ALA A 205 -9.10 6.08 11.48
C ALA A 205 -9.66 7.00 10.37
N GLU A 206 -8.84 7.45 9.44
CA GLU A 206 -9.25 8.22 8.25
C GLU A 206 -10.14 7.39 7.31
N LEU A 207 -9.84 6.11 7.20
CA LEU A 207 -10.53 5.20 6.28
C LEU A 207 -11.83 4.59 6.86
N LEU A 208 -12.16 4.81 8.14
CA LEU A 208 -13.32 4.17 8.78
C LEU A 208 -14.65 4.49 8.08
N ASP A 209 -14.87 5.74 7.68
CA ASP A 209 -16.13 6.13 7.05
C ASP A 209 -16.22 5.60 5.61
N ALA A 210 -15.12 5.66 4.85
CA ALA A 210 -15.05 5.10 3.50
C ALA A 210 -15.23 3.57 3.51
N SER A 211 -14.62 2.87 4.48
CA SER A 211 -14.78 1.41 4.64
C SER A 211 -16.22 1.02 4.91
N ARG A 212 -16.94 1.80 5.73
CA ARG A 212 -18.35 1.53 6.04
C ARG A 212 -19.24 1.65 4.81
N ILE A 213 -18.99 2.64 3.95
CA ILE A 213 -19.71 2.80 2.68
C ILE A 213 -19.43 1.61 1.76
N LEU A 214 -18.18 1.20 1.66
CA LEU A 214 -17.76 0.05 0.85
C LEU A 214 -18.39 -1.26 1.32
N GLU A 215 -18.36 -1.54 2.63
CA GLU A 215 -18.97 -2.72 3.23
C GLU A 215 -20.48 -2.82 2.93
N GLY A 216 -21.17 -1.67 2.81
CA GLY A 216 -22.61 -1.61 2.49
C GLY A 216 -22.96 -1.70 1.00
N ALA A 217 -22.02 -1.36 0.11
CA ALA A 217 -22.30 -1.22 -1.33
C ALA A 217 -21.78 -2.40 -2.18
N ALA A 218 -20.74 -3.11 -1.73
CA ALA A 218 -20.10 -4.14 -2.53
C ALA A 218 -20.68 -5.53 -2.27
N LEU A 219 -21.13 -6.22 -3.34
CA LEU A 219 -21.55 -7.63 -3.28
C LEU A 219 -20.35 -8.56 -2.99
N ASP A 220 -19.20 -8.30 -3.62
CA ASP A 220 -17.93 -8.96 -3.34
C ASP A 220 -16.86 -7.89 -3.03
N PRO A 221 -16.62 -7.61 -1.73
CA PRO A 221 -15.66 -6.58 -1.31
C PRO A 221 -14.23 -6.83 -1.83
N TYR A 222 -13.83 -8.09 -1.97
CA TYR A 222 -12.52 -8.44 -2.50
C TYR A 222 -12.36 -7.98 -3.96
N SER A 223 -13.27 -8.39 -4.83
CA SER A 223 -13.20 -8.05 -6.26
C SER A 223 -13.33 -6.53 -6.47
N PHE A 224 -14.20 -5.88 -5.71
CA PHE A 224 -14.32 -4.43 -5.75
C PHE A 224 -13.01 -3.73 -5.35
N LEU A 225 -12.38 -4.17 -4.25
CA LEU A 225 -11.13 -3.57 -3.77
C LEU A 225 -9.98 -3.79 -4.77
N ARG A 226 -9.91 -4.99 -5.37
CA ARG A 226 -8.94 -5.31 -6.43
C ARG A 226 -9.08 -4.36 -7.61
N ASP A 227 -10.30 -4.25 -8.15
CA ASP A 227 -10.54 -3.50 -9.37
C ASP A 227 -10.37 -1.99 -9.13
N ALA A 228 -10.84 -1.48 -8.00
CA ALA A 228 -10.61 -0.10 -7.57
C ALA A 228 -9.11 0.21 -7.39
N TYR A 229 -8.34 -0.71 -6.81
CA TYR A 229 -6.89 -0.56 -6.68
C TYR A 229 -6.21 -0.50 -8.04
N LEU A 230 -6.50 -1.46 -8.92
CA LEU A 230 -5.87 -1.54 -10.24
C LEU A 230 -6.18 -0.30 -11.10
N GLN A 231 -7.44 0.15 -11.09
CA GLN A 231 -7.86 1.35 -11.80
C GLN A 231 -7.19 2.62 -11.24
N ARG A 232 -7.22 2.78 -9.92
CA ARG A 232 -6.54 3.90 -9.27
C ARG A 232 -5.05 3.90 -9.59
N ARG A 233 -4.41 2.72 -9.55
CA ARG A 233 -2.98 2.58 -9.77
C ARG A 233 -2.59 2.92 -11.21
N LEU A 234 -3.39 2.47 -12.16
CA LEU A 234 -3.23 2.85 -13.57
C LEU A 234 -3.29 4.37 -13.72
N ASN A 235 -4.31 4.99 -13.15
CA ASN A 235 -4.50 6.45 -13.19
C ASN A 235 -3.32 7.21 -12.55
N GLN A 236 -2.75 6.71 -11.45
CA GLN A 236 -1.59 7.32 -10.80
C GLN A 236 -0.32 7.25 -11.65
N VAL A 237 -0.04 6.12 -12.32
CA VAL A 237 1.15 5.95 -13.17
C VAL A 237 1.12 6.88 -14.38
N TYR A 238 -0.08 7.20 -14.87
CA TYR A 238 -0.30 8.07 -16.03
C TYR A 238 -0.75 9.50 -15.65
N ASP A 239 -0.61 9.91 -14.40
CA ASP A 239 -0.91 11.27 -13.92
C ASP A 239 -2.35 11.74 -14.20
N GLY A 240 -3.30 10.82 -14.24
CA GLY A 240 -4.70 11.11 -14.55
C GLY A 240 -5.09 10.93 -16.01
N GLU A 241 -4.15 10.63 -16.89
CA GLU A 241 -4.36 10.42 -18.33
C GLU A 241 -3.98 8.99 -18.76
N PRO A 242 -4.64 7.94 -18.23
CA PRO A 242 -4.35 6.58 -18.64
C PRO A 242 -4.67 6.39 -20.12
N PRO A 243 -3.92 5.54 -20.85
CA PRO A 243 -4.28 5.19 -22.22
C PRO A 243 -5.68 4.58 -22.27
N ASP A 244 -6.39 4.82 -23.37
CA ASP A 244 -7.70 4.23 -23.59
C ASP A 244 -7.63 2.71 -23.46
N GLU A 245 -8.57 2.12 -22.73
CA GLU A 245 -8.70 0.66 -22.72
C GLU A 245 -9.02 0.19 -24.17
N PRO A 246 -8.35 -0.86 -24.67
CA PRO A 246 -8.74 -1.42 -25.95
C PRO A 246 -10.24 -1.78 -25.89
N PRO A 247 -11.01 -1.53 -26.95
CA PRO A 247 -12.42 -1.84 -26.97
C PRO A 247 -12.63 -3.31 -26.57
N PRO A 248 -13.68 -3.61 -25.81
CA PRO A 248 -13.96 -4.98 -25.41
C PRO A 248 -14.01 -5.86 -26.67
N PRO A 249 -13.49 -7.11 -26.58
CA PRO A 249 -13.54 -8.03 -27.72
C PRO A 249 -14.96 -8.08 -28.27
N ASN A 250 -15.10 -7.87 -29.58
CA ASN A 250 -16.38 -7.90 -30.22
C ASN A 250 -16.91 -9.35 -30.16
N TYR A 251 -17.87 -9.59 -29.31
CA TYR A 251 -18.45 -10.95 -29.14
C TYR A 251 -19.14 -11.46 -30.43
N ASP A 252 -19.43 -10.55 -31.36
CA ASP A 252 -20.02 -10.90 -32.68
C ASP A 252 -19.00 -11.61 -33.59
N ASP A 253 -17.68 -11.44 -33.38
CA ASP A 253 -16.64 -12.15 -34.15
C ASP A 253 -16.41 -13.59 -33.65
N GLN A 254 -17.09 -14.03 -32.60
CA GLN A 254 -17.08 -15.41 -32.09
C GLN A 254 -18.35 -16.19 -32.48
N ALA A 255 -18.99 -15.80 -33.55
CA ALA A 255 -20.05 -16.65 -34.13
C ALA A 255 -19.48 -18.05 -34.39
N PRO A 256 -20.12 -19.12 -33.92
CA PRO A 256 -19.59 -20.47 -34.11
C PRO A 256 -19.48 -20.72 -35.62
N ALA A 257 -18.28 -21.08 -36.05
CA ALA A 257 -18.03 -21.53 -37.40
C ALA A 257 -19.08 -22.61 -37.76
N ASP A 258 -19.80 -22.36 -38.82
CA ASP A 258 -20.91 -23.19 -39.34
C ASP A 258 -20.63 -24.68 -39.17
N THR A 259 -21.51 -25.33 -38.44
CA THR A 259 -21.60 -26.80 -38.42
C THR A 259 -21.94 -27.22 -39.85
N PRO A 260 -21.10 -28.00 -40.55
CA PRO A 260 -21.43 -28.44 -41.89
C PRO A 260 -22.71 -29.29 -41.85
N ALA A 261 -23.70 -28.86 -42.62
CA ALA A 261 -24.95 -29.61 -42.83
C ALA A 261 -24.61 -31.00 -43.36
N THR A 262 -24.84 -32.03 -42.57
CA THR A 262 -24.85 -33.43 -43.01
C THR A 262 -25.99 -33.61 -44.00
N LYS A 263 -25.62 -33.98 -45.23
CA LYS A 263 -26.55 -34.55 -46.24
C LYS A 263 -26.78 -36.02 -45.95
#